data_b8518b0f1b58d586d50fa612bf40072c
#
_entry.id   b8518b0f1b58d586d50fa612bf40072c
#
_cell.length_a   1.000
_cell.length_b   1.000
_cell.length_c   1.000
_cell.angle_alpha   90.00
_cell.angle_beta   90.00
_cell.angle_gamma   90.00
#
_symmetry.space_group_name_H-M   'P 1'
#
loop_
_entity.id
_entity.type
_entity.pdbx_description
1 polymer ?
#
loop_
_entity_poly.entity_id
_entity_poly.type
_entity_poly.pdbx_seq_one_letter_code
_entity_poly.pdbx_strand_id
1 'polypeptide(L)'
;MRSVPDVRLLALALILLAACKHEQTASVQRGKTLITQYGCNACHNIPGVPGPHGMAGPPLDHMASRGSIAGKFPNNPDTMARWLQNPQAMDPQNSMPNLKVTPSDSRDMAAFLYTLK
;
A
#
# COMPACT_ATOMS: atom_id res chain seq x y z
N MET A 1 -20.07 -42.15 -11.72
CA MET A 1 -20.17 -41.78 -10.29
C MET A 1 -19.60 -40.39 -10.09
N ARG A 2 -20.44 -39.41 -9.74
CA ARG A 2 -19.96 -38.07 -9.39
C ARG A 2 -19.49 -38.10 -7.94
N SER A 3 -18.19 -37.93 -7.70
CA SER A 3 -17.63 -37.80 -6.37
C SER A 3 -18.21 -36.53 -5.73
N VAL A 4 -18.98 -36.69 -4.65
CA VAL A 4 -19.43 -35.57 -3.83
C VAL A 4 -18.17 -34.99 -3.17
N PRO A 5 -17.84 -33.70 -3.34
CA PRO A 5 -16.70 -33.11 -2.69
C PRO A 5 -16.89 -33.20 -1.17
N ASP A 6 -15.85 -33.59 -0.46
CA ASP A 6 -15.85 -33.79 0.97
C ASP A 6 -16.17 -32.43 1.66
N VAL A 7 -17.31 -32.35 2.34
CA VAL A 7 -17.80 -31.12 3.00
C VAL A 7 -16.75 -30.55 3.96
N ARG A 8 -15.92 -31.40 4.55
CA ARG A 8 -14.84 -30.99 5.45
C ARG A 8 -13.74 -30.24 4.71
N LEU A 9 -13.37 -30.67 3.50
CA LEU A 9 -12.38 -29.99 2.67
C LEU A 9 -12.91 -28.64 2.19
N LEU A 10 -14.20 -28.55 1.82
CA LEU A 10 -14.83 -27.30 1.44
C LEU A 10 -14.87 -26.30 2.62
N ALA A 11 -15.21 -26.75 3.81
CA ALA A 11 -15.23 -25.92 5.01
C ALA A 11 -13.83 -25.37 5.36
N LEU A 12 -12.79 -26.20 5.29
CA LEU A 12 -11.41 -25.77 5.50
C LEU A 12 -10.95 -24.73 4.46
N ALA A 13 -11.28 -24.92 3.19
CA ALA A 13 -10.95 -23.97 2.14
C ALA A 13 -11.62 -22.61 2.37
N LEU A 14 -12.87 -22.57 2.79
CA LEU A 14 -13.60 -21.34 3.11
C LEU A 14 -13.00 -20.59 4.30
N ILE A 15 -12.57 -21.30 5.34
CA ILE A 15 -11.92 -20.72 6.51
C ILE A 15 -10.58 -20.07 6.12
N LEU A 16 -9.77 -20.75 5.31
CA LEU A 16 -8.49 -20.22 4.83
C LEU A 16 -8.68 -18.96 3.96
N LEU A 17 -9.67 -18.93 3.09
CA LEU A 17 -9.98 -17.76 2.27
C LEU A 17 -10.45 -16.56 3.12
N ALA A 18 -11.24 -16.80 4.15
CA ALA A 18 -11.70 -15.76 5.07
C ALA A 18 -10.53 -15.17 5.87
N ALA A 19 -9.59 -16.00 6.33
CA ALA A 19 -8.40 -15.55 7.06
C ALA A 19 -7.52 -14.64 6.20
N CYS A 20 -7.26 -14.99 4.94
CA CYS A 20 -6.46 -14.17 4.00
C CYS A 20 -7.11 -12.80 3.75
N LYS A 21 -8.43 -12.75 3.58
CA LYS A 21 -9.16 -11.47 3.40
C LYS A 21 -9.08 -10.58 4.64
N HIS A 22 -9.18 -11.16 5.82
CA HIS A 22 -9.11 -10.43 7.08
C HIS A 22 -7.71 -9.80 7.27
N GLU A 23 -6.66 -10.54 7.00
CA GLU A 23 -5.28 -10.04 7.09
C GLU A 23 -5.01 -8.90 6.11
N GLN A 24 -5.48 -9.01 4.87
CA GLN A 24 -5.36 -7.95 3.87
C GLN A 24 -6.09 -6.67 4.29
N THR A 25 -7.29 -6.79 4.84
CA THR A 25 -8.05 -5.64 5.34
C THR A 25 -7.32 -4.97 6.51
N ALA A 26 -6.76 -5.76 7.44
CA ALA A 26 -5.99 -5.25 8.57
C ALA A 26 -4.72 -4.51 8.11
N SER A 27 -4.02 -5.03 7.11
CA SER A 27 -2.84 -4.39 6.50
C SER A 27 -3.20 -3.03 5.88
N VAL A 28 -4.29 -2.94 5.13
CA VAL A 28 -4.78 -1.68 4.54
C VAL A 28 -5.09 -0.63 5.63
N GLN A 29 -5.74 -1.02 6.72
CA GLN A 29 -6.06 -0.11 7.81
C GLN A 29 -4.81 0.38 8.55
N ARG A 30 -3.86 -0.52 8.82
CA ARG A 30 -2.55 -0.13 9.38
C ARG A 30 -1.82 0.82 8.44
N GLY A 31 -1.79 0.54 7.14
CA GLY A 31 -1.16 1.38 6.13
C GLY A 31 -1.73 2.80 6.11
N LYS A 32 -3.04 2.94 6.17
CA LYS A 32 -3.70 4.26 6.27
C LYS A 32 -3.26 5.04 7.51
N THR A 33 -3.19 4.36 8.66
CA THR A 33 -2.72 4.96 9.92
C THR A 33 -1.25 5.38 9.83
N LEU A 34 -0.40 4.52 9.29
CA LEU A 34 1.03 4.76 9.13
C LEU A 34 1.31 5.95 8.20
N ILE A 35 0.58 6.11 7.12
CA ILE A 35 0.68 7.27 6.21
C ILE A 35 0.50 8.58 6.98
N THR A 36 -0.44 8.62 7.91
CA THR A 36 -0.63 9.79 8.78
C THR A 36 0.51 9.94 9.79
N GLN A 37 0.94 8.85 10.40
CA GLN A 37 2.00 8.86 11.41
C GLN A 37 3.37 9.28 10.83
N TYR A 38 3.69 8.84 9.63
CA TYR A 38 4.90 9.26 8.90
C TYR A 38 4.77 10.66 8.27
N GLY A 39 3.60 11.30 8.37
CA GLY A 39 3.40 12.67 7.91
C GLY A 39 3.33 12.84 6.39
N CYS A 40 2.99 11.79 5.64
CA CYS A 40 2.91 11.83 4.18
C CYS A 40 1.93 12.88 3.65
N ASN A 41 0.84 13.11 4.40
CA ASN A 41 -0.18 14.11 4.09
C ASN A 41 0.29 15.57 4.28
N ALA A 42 1.45 15.80 4.88
CA ALA A 42 2.05 17.13 4.93
C ALA A 42 2.51 17.60 3.52
N CYS A 43 2.88 16.68 2.66
CA CYS A 43 3.36 16.96 1.30
C CYS A 43 2.42 16.47 0.19
N HIS A 44 1.61 15.46 0.46
CA HIS A 44 0.71 14.85 -0.53
C HIS A 44 -0.76 15.05 -0.15
N ASN A 45 -1.58 15.31 -1.16
CA ASN A 45 -3.03 15.13 -1.03
C ASN A 45 -3.36 13.64 -1.24
N ILE A 46 -3.94 13.00 -0.21
CA ILE A 46 -4.18 11.55 -0.20
C ILE A 46 -5.65 11.29 0.08
N PRO A 47 -6.40 10.72 -0.87
CA PRO A 47 -7.83 10.43 -0.69
C PRO A 47 -8.09 9.59 0.57
N GLY A 48 -9.07 10.01 1.36
CA GLY A 48 -9.47 9.31 2.59
C GLY A 48 -8.52 9.46 3.78
N VAL A 49 -7.44 10.24 3.65
CA VAL A 49 -6.53 10.58 4.75
C VAL A 49 -6.80 12.02 5.18
N PRO A 50 -7.24 12.26 6.43
CA PRO A 50 -7.46 13.63 6.92
C PRO A 50 -6.12 14.35 7.15
N GLY A 51 -6.15 15.68 7.12
CA GLY A 51 -5.00 16.49 7.47
C GLY A 51 -4.71 17.59 6.46
N PRO A 52 -3.48 18.12 6.41
CA PRO A 52 -3.14 19.34 5.72
C PRO A 52 -3.25 19.30 4.19
N HIS A 53 -3.39 18.13 3.56
CA HIS A 53 -3.50 17.99 2.10
C HIS A 53 -2.41 18.78 1.35
N GLY A 54 -1.15 18.54 1.69
CA GLY A 54 -0.01 19.25 1.16
C GLY A 54 0.12 19.12 -0.38
N MET A 55 0.78 20.09 -1.00
CA MET A 55 0.96 20.18 -2.46
C MET A 55 2.43 20.18 -2.88
N ALA A 56 3.36 19.93 -1.95
CA ALA A 56 4.79 19.83 -2.26
C ALA A 56 5.12 18.56 -3.06
N GLY A 57 4.36 17.48 -2.85
CA GLY A 57 4.39 16.28 -3.66
C GLY A 57 3.14 16.16 -4.55
N PRO A 58 3.13 15.27 -5.55
CA PRO A 58 1.94 15.03 -6.36
C PRO A 58 0.80 14.43 -5.52
N PRO A 59 -0.46 14.68 -5.88
CA PRO A 59 -1.58 13.99 -5.25
C PRO A 59 -1.47 12.48 -5.49
N LEU A 60 -1.90 11.67 -4.51
CA LEU A 60 -1.79 10.21 -4.57
C LEU A 60 -3.11 9.51 -4.94
N ASP A 61 -4.04 10.25 -5.52
CA ASP A 61 -5.23 9.67 -6.15
C ASP A 61 -4.85 8.73 -7.30
N HIS A 62 -5.69 7.76 -7.59
CA HIS A 62 -5.50 6.78 -8.66
C HIS A 62 -4.16 6.02 -8.61
N MET A 63 -3.55 5.88 -7.43
CA MET A 63 -2.24 5.24 -7.31
C MET A 63 -2.25 3.80 -7.84
N ALA A 64 -3.34 3.06 -7.65
CA ALA A 64 -3.48 1.68 -8.13
C ALA A 64 -3.46 1.55 -9.66
N SER A 65 -3.83 2.60 -10.40
CA SER A 65 -3.93 2.57 -11.86
C SER A 65 -2.80 3.33 -12.57
N ARG A 66 -1.86 3.90 -11.85
CA ARG A 66 -0.70 4.58 -12.45
C ARG A 66 0.29 3.57 -13.04
N GLY A 67 0.86 3.90 -14.18
CA GLY A 67 1.88 3.07 -14.84
C GLY A 67 3.25 3.11 -14.15
N SER A 68 3.55 4.19 -13.42
CA SER A 68 4.87 4.38 -12.82
C SER A 68 4.82 5.06 -11.45
N ILE A 69 5.86 4.80 -10.66
CA ILE A 69 6.18 5.52 -9.41
C ILE A 69 7.22 6.58 -9.76
N ALA A 70 7.02 7.81 -9.26
CA ALA A 70 7.89 8.96 -9.49
C ALA A 70 8.18 9.23 -11.00
N GLY A 71 7.33 8.76 -11.90
CA GLY A 71 7.52 8.88 -13.35
C GLY A 71 8.66 8.04 -13.94
N LYS A 72 9.31 7.20 -13.13
CA LYS A 72 10.56 6.49 -13.51
C LYS A 72 10.50 4.97 -13.30
N PHE A 73 9.83 4.50 -12.26
CA PHE A 73 9.89 3.10 -11.83
C PHE A 73 8.56 2.39 -12.09
N PRO A 74 8.57 1.09 -12.44
CA PRO A 74 7.34 0.35 -12.63
C PRO A 74 6.50 0.33 -11.36
N ASN A 75 5.18 0.58 -11.50
CA ASN A 75 4.26 0.61 -10.37
C ASN A 75 3.81 -0.81 -10.00
N ASN A 76 4.42 -1.36 -8.97
CA ASN A 76 4.05 -2.61 -8.36
C ASN A 76 4.34 -2.59 -6.84
N PRO A 77 3.77 -3.51 -6.04
CA PRO A 77 3.90 -3.49 -4.58
C PRO A 77 5.34 -3.51 -4.06
N ASP A 78 6.21 -4.30 -4.67
CA ASP A 78 7.61 -4.40 -4.22
C ASP A 78 8.39 -3.10 -4.51
N THR A 79 8.18 -2.52 -5.68
CA THR A 79 8.80 -1.24 -6.04
C THR A 79 8.26 -0.11 -5.17
N MET A 80 6.97 -0.09 -4.89
CA MET A 80 6.36 0.89 -3.97
C MET A 80 6.95 0.76 -2.56
N ALA A 81 7.05 -0.44 -2.03
CA ALA A 81 7.62 -0.66 -0.70
C ALA A 81 9.08 -0.16 -0.61
N ARG A 82 9.91 -0.41 -1.63
CA ARG A 82 11.28 0.10 -1.69
C ARG A 82 11.34 1.63 -1.80
N TRP A 83 10.47 2.21 -2.62
CA TRP A 83 10.35 3.66 -2.75
C TRP A 83 10.03 4.32 -1.41
N LEU A 84 9.04 3.80 -0.68
CA LEU A 84 8.65 4.33 0.63
C LEU A 84 9.76 4.22 1.68
N GLN A 85 10.58 3.18 1.62
CA GLN A 85 11.68 2.99 2.57
C GLN A 85 12.84 3.97 2.35
N ASN A 86 13.23 4.19 1.12
CA ASN A 86 14.34 5.08 0.80
C ASN A 86 14.25 5.61 -0.64
N PRO A 87 13.52 6.72 -0.85
CA PRO A 87 13.39 7.31 -2.18
C PRO A 87 14.74 7.71 -2.80
N GLN A 88 15.69 8.23 -2.00
CA GLN A 88 16.99 8.67 -2.51
C GLN A 88 17.89 7.53 -2.97
N ALA A 89 17.72 6.32 -2.42
CA ALA A 89 18.45 5.15 -2.92
C ALA A 89 17.99 4.76 -4.33
N MET A 90 16.74 5.06 -4.68
CA MET A 90 16.18 4.79 -6.01
C MET A 90 16.40 5.96 -6.98
N ASP A 91 16.19 7.18 -6.50
CA ASP A 91 16.41 8.41 -7.27
C ASP A 91 17.08 9.47 -6.37
N PRO A 92 18.41 9.60 -6.43
CA PRO A 92 19.16 10.53 -5.59
C PRO A 92 18.76 12.01 -5.76
N GLN A 93 18.10 12.35 -6.86
CA GLN A 93 17.72 13.74 -7.18
C GLN A 93 16.28 14.06 -6.78
N ASN A 94 15.51 13.10 -6.24
CA ASN A 94 14.14 13.37 -5.84
C ASN A 94 14.10 14.16 -4.53
N SER A 95 13.02 14.96 -4.35
CA SER A 95 12.81 15.82 -3.19
C SER A 95 12.05 15.14 -2.05
N MET A 96 11.48 13.95 -2.26
CA MET A 96 10.77 13.22 -1.23
C MET A 96 11.75 12.78 -0.13
N PRO A 97 11.57 13.18 1.14
CA PRO A 97 12.52 12.87 2.18
C PRO A 97 12.52 11.38 2.56
N ASN A 98 13.66 10.89 3.01
CA ASN A 98 13.73 9.57 3.64
C ASN A 98 13.19 9.65 5.08
N LEU A 99 11.99 9.15 5.28
CA LEU A 99 11.29 9.16 6.58
C LEU A 99 11.64 7.94 7.45
N LYS A 100 12.57 7.10 7.04
CA LYS A 100 12.98 5.89 7.76
C LYS A 100 11.82 4.88 7.94
N VAL A 101 10.98 4.79 6.92
CA VAL A 101 9.89 3.81 6.89
C VAL A 101 10.46 2.40 6.97
N THR A 102 9.95 1.58 7.90
CA THR A 102 10.41 0.20 8.05
C THR A 102 9.94 -0.68 6.91
N PRO A 103 10.60 -1.82 6.62
CA PRO A 103 10.13 -2.76 5.60
C PRO A 103 8.71 -3.29 5.85
N SER A 104 8.32 -3.49 7.11
CA SER A 104 6.97 -3.92 7.46
C SER A 104 5.95 -2.82 7.17
N ASP A 105 6.21 -1.60 7.65
CA ASP A 105 5.31 -0.47 7.48
C ASP A 105 5.15 -0.10 6.01
N SER A 106 6.23 -0.16 5.23
CA SER A 106 6.18 0.14 3.79
C SER A 106 5.22 -0.80 3.03
N ARG A 107 5.15 -2.07 3.42
CA ARG A 107 4.21 -3.02 2.82
C ARG A 107 2.76 -2.70 3.17
N ASP A 108 2.49 -2.37 4.43
CA ASP A 108 1.15 -1.97 4.86
C ASP A 108 0.72 -0.65 4.21
N MET A 109 1.62 0.33 4.13
CA MET A 109 1.39 1.59 3.44
C MET A 109 1.13 1.38 1.94
N ALA A 110 1.90 0.54 1.26
CA ALA A 110 1.66 0.16 -0.12
C ALA A 110 0.29 -0.49 -0.29
N ALA A 111 -0.10 -1.41 0.61
CA ALA A 111 -1.42 -2.05 0.56
C ALA A 111 -2.55 -1.02 0.60
N PHE A 112 -2.44 0.02 1.43
CA PHE A 112 -3.42 1.11 1.44
C PHE A 112 -3.39 1.93 0.14
N LEU A 113 -2.21 2.32 -0.34
CA LEU A 113 -2.07 3.13 -1.57
C LEU A 113 -2.67 2.43 -2.79
N TYR A 114 -2.58 1.11 -2.88
CA TYR A 114 -3.22 0.34 -3.96
C TYR A 114 -4.74 0.20 -3.83
N THR A 115 -5.37 0.70 -2.78
CA THR A 115 -6.83 0.87 -2.72
C THR A 115 -7.31 2.14 -3.43
N LEU A 116 -6.42 3.09 -3.69
CA LEU A 116 -6.73 4.37 -4.34
C LEU A 116 -6.85 4.19 -5.86
N LYS A 117 -8.09 4.14 -6.34
CA LYS A 117 -8.46 3.93 -7.75
C LYS A 117 -8.96 5.21 -8.40
#